data_b5b0f62ca9b0ee89c172f190c5c65c3e
#
_entry.id   b5b0f62ca9b0ee89c172f190c5c65c3e
#
_cell.length_a   1.000
_cell.length_b   1.000
_cell.length_c   1.000
_cell.angle_alpha   90.00
_cell.angle_beta   90.00
_cell.angle_gamma   90.00
#
_symmetry.space_group_name_H-M   'P 1'
#
loop_
_entity.id
_entity.type
_entity.pdbx_description
1 polymer ?
#
loop_
_entity_poly.entity_id
_entity_poly.type
_entity_poly.pdbx_seq_one_letter_code
_entity_poly.pdbx_strand_id
1 'polypeptide(L)'
;MSLDRKSDINYPLRPIKTQPVEKPLNIMWIVVDSWRADTFNAETSPNMWNLAQKGQVFNQHYSTGNCTRTGIFGMFYAIPGTYWHGILVNRQTPVFMDRLQALNYDLGIFAAAKLTNPEFDQNVCAKVPNLRISSEGSSPAGLDVGLTEDWLKWYGQRDRSKPAFSFLFYDAPHGYDFPEGYKTQFLPMLKEVNYLKLNNETDPSLMFNRYKTSVHYVDSLVKR
;
A
#
# COMPACT_ATOMS: atom_id res chain seq x y z
N MET A 1 14.90 24.17 -6.40
CA MET A 1 14.21 24.83 -5.28
C MET A 1 14.94 24.40 -4.03
N SER A 2 15.55 25.35 -3.28
CA SER A 2 16.31 25.01 -2.06
C SER A 2 15.35 24.48 -1.00
N LEU A 3 15.62 23.26 -0.50
CA LEU A 3 14.87 22.59 0.56
C LEU A 3 15.15 23.16 1.97
N ASP A 4 15.87 24.28 2.04
CA ASP A 4 16.38 24.82 3.32
C ASP A 4 15.39 25.69 4.12
N ARG A 5 14.18 25.90 3.60
CA ARG A 5 13.14 26.61 4.36
C ARG A 5 12.20 25.61 5.02
N LYS A 6 12.20 25.56 6.35
CA LYS A 6 11.13 24.91 7.10
C LYS A 6 9.77 25.45 6.66
N SER A 7 8.80 24.58 6.55
CA SER A 7 7.42 24.94 6.29
C SER A 7 6.73 25.41 7.57
N ASP A 8 5.84 26.40 7.46
CA ASP A 8 5.01 26.89 8.57
C ASP A 8 3.84 25.93 8.90
N ILE A 9 3.85 24.73 8.35
CA ILE A 9 2.80 23.74 8.62
C ILE A 9 2.78 23.38 10.10
N ASN A 10 1.58 23.43 10.69
CA ASN A 10 1.32 23.01 12.06
C ASN A 10 0.50 21.71 12.05
N TYR A 11 1.18 20.58 12.32
CA TYR A 11 0.55 19.25 12.36
C TYR A 11 1.12 18.44 13.54
N PRO A 12 0.27 17.88 14.39
CA PRO A 12 -1.19 18.13 14.49
C PRO A 12 -1.47 19.55 15.01
N LEU A 13 -2.61 20.14 14.62
CA LEU A 13 -3.00 21.49 15.08
C LEU A 13 -3.11 21.62 16.59
N ARG A 14 -3.42 20.51 17.27
CA ARG A 14 -3.52 20.44 18.73
C ARG A 14 -2.89 19.14 19.21
N PRO A 15 -2.34 19.11 20.43
CA PRO A 15 -1.86 17.89 21.04
C PRO A 15 -2.95 16.81 21.07
N ILE A 16 -2.60 15.61 20.61
CA ILE A 16 -3.52 14.46 20.61
C ILE A 16 -3.64 13.91 22.02
N LYS A 17 -4.86 13.93 22.59
CA LYS A 17 -5.15 13.25 23.83
C LYS A 17 -5.37 11.77 23.56
N THR A 18 -4.65 10.91 24.26
CA THR A 18 -4.72 9.46 24.10
C THR A 18 -5.14 8.80 25.40
N GLN A 19 -5.89 7.72 25.29
CA GLN A 19 -6.20 6.84 26.41
C GLN A 19 -5.13 5.73 26.54
N PRO A 20 -4.86 5.22 27.73
CA PRO A 20 -4.07 3.99 27.89
C PRO A 20 -4.74 2.84 27.13
N VAL A 21 -3.92 1.96 26.57
CA VAL A 21 -4.37 0.73 25.89
C VAL A 21 -3.74 -0.44 26.60
N GLU A 22 -4.57 -1.22 27.31
CA GLU A 22 -4.08 -2.36 28.12
C GLU A 22 -3.60 -3.52 27.22
N LYS A 23 -4.34 -3.81 26.14
CA LYS A 23 -4.05 -4.89 25.21
C LYS A 23 -4.14 -4.39 23.77
N PRO A 24 -3.08 -3.77 23.25
CA PRO A 24 -3.08 -3.30 21.86
C PRO A 24 -3.15 -4.49 20.89
N LEU A 25 -4.03 -4.39 19.90
CA LEU A 25 -4.21 -5.41 18.86
C LEU A 25 -3.12 -5.31 17.80
N ASN A 26 -2.81 -6.42 17.14
CA ASN A 26 -2.04 -6.37 15.91
C ASN A 26 -2.87 -5.65 14.82
N ILE A 27 -2.19 -4.82 14.04
CA ILE A 27 -2.79 -4.05 12.94
C ILE A 27 -2.09 -4.46 11.66
N MET A 28 -2.86 -4.83 10.64
CA MET A 28 -2.33 -5.12 9.31
C MET A 28 -3.06 -4.24 8.29
N TRP A 29 -2.30 -3.52 7.50
CA TRP A 29 -2.79 -2.80 6.32
C TRP A 29 -2.30 -3.51 5.08
N ILE A 30 -3.23 -4.05 4.30
CA ILE A 30 -2.99 -4.58 2.96
C ILE A 30 -3.47 -3.53 1.98
N VAL A 31 -2.54 -2.95 1.26
CA VAL A 31 -2.79 -1.86 0.32
C VAL A 31 -2.36 -2.31 -1.07
N VAL A 32 -3.21 -2.12 -2.04
CA VAL A 32 -2.96 -2.49 -3.44
C VAL A 32 -3.01 -1.22 -4.28
N ASP A 33 -1.90 -0.88 -4.93
CA ASP A 33 -1.84 0.32 -5.77
C ASP A 33 -2.74 0.17 -7.00
N SER A 34 -3.36 1.28 -7.38
CA SER A 34 -4.23 1.37 -8.54
C SER A 34 -5.43 0.39 -8.52
N TRP A 35 -5.86 -0.05 -7.33
CA TRP A 35 -6.98 -0.99 -7.21
C TRP A 35 -8.32 -0.28 -7.40
N ARG A 36 -9.08 -0.73 -8.40
CA ARG A 36 -10.41 -0.22 -8.72
C ARG A 36 -11.48 -0.88 -7.85
N ALA A 37 -12.39 -0.09 -7.33
CA ALA A 37 -13.47 -0.57 -6.46
C ALA A 37 -14.39 -1.60 -7.15
N ASP A 38 -14.60 -1.49 -8.47
CA ASP A 38 -15.43 -2.42 -9.25
C ASP A 38 -14.81 -3.82 -9.42
N THR A 39 -13.53 -3.98 -9.09
CA THR A 39 -12.84 -5.29 -9.06
C THR A 39 -12.74 -5.90 -7.66
N PHE A 40 -13.30 -5.25 -6.66
CA PHE A 40 -13.49 -5.84 -5.32
C PHE A 40 -14.77 -6.69 -5.30
N ASN A 41 -14.65 -7.92 -5.73
CA ASN A 41 -15.77 -8.87 -5.85
C ASN A 41 -15.29 -10.32 -5.80
N ALA A 42 -16.24 -11.27 -5.70
CA ALA A 42 -15.94 -12.70 -5.58
C ALA A 42 -15.24 -13.31 -6.81
N GLU A 43 -15.32 -12.68 -7.97
CA GLU A 43 -14.70 -13.15 -9.20
C GLU A 43 -13.23 -12.69 -9.32
N THR A 44 -12.98 -11.41 -9.09
CA THR A 44 -11.65 -10.81 -9.34
C THR A 44 -10.74 -10.88 -8.12
N SER A 45 -11.29 -10.77 -6.90
CA SER A 45 -10.52 -10.78 -5.64
C SER A 45 -11.17 -11.69 -4.59
N PRO A 46 -11.31 -13.01 -4.87
CA PRO A 46 -12.12 -13.92 -4.06
C PRO A 46 -11.64 -14.06 -2.61
N ASN A 47 -10.34 -14.03 -2.34
CA ASN A 47 -9.82 -14.18 -0.98
C ASN A 47 -10.06 -12.92 -0.15
N MET A 48 -9.79 -11.74 -0.69
CA MET A 48 -10.08 -10.45 -0.05
C MET A 48 -11.60 -10.26 0.11
N TRP A 49 -12.40 -10.66 -0.89
CA TRP A 49 -13.85 -10.64 -0.80
C TRP A 49 -14.37 -11.53 0.33
N ASN A 50 -13.88 -12.76 0.45
CA ASN A 50 -14.27 -13.69 1.52
C ASN A 50 -13.83 -13.19 2.90
N LEU A 51 -12.67 -12.54 3.00
CA LEU A 51 -12.21 -11.91 4.24
C LEU A 51 -13.14 -10.76 4.65
N ALA A 52 -13.56 -9.94 3.71
CA ALA A 52 -14.45 -8.80 3.93
C ALA A 52 -15.84 -9.20 4.42
N GLN A 53 -16.35 -10.41 4.05
CA GLN A 53 -17.62 -10.91 4.56
C GLN A 53 -17.61 -11.15 6.08
N LYS A 54 -16.43 -11.20 6.70
CA LYS A 54 -16.23 -11.36 8.14
C LYS A 54 -16.02 -10.03 8.87
N GLY A 55 -16.05 -8.92 8.16
CA GLY A 55 -15.73 -7.59 8.65
C GLY A 55 -16.73 -6.54 8.17
N GLN A 56 -16.25 -5.32 8.00
CA GLN A 56 -17.02 -4.18 7.48
C GLN A 56 -16.50 -3.75 6.13
N VAL A 57 -17.38 -3.47 5.19
CA VAL A 57 -17.06 -2.92 3.86
C VAL A 57 -17.53 -1.47 3.80
N PHE A 58 -16.62 -0.56 3.42
CA PHE A 58 -16.91 0.87 3.30
C PHE A 58 -17.04 1.23 1.82
N ASN A 59 -18.28 1.22 1.31
CA ASN A 59 -18.56 1.48 -0.11
C ASN A 59 -18.43 2.96 -0.53
N GLN A 60 -18.32 3.87 0.43
CA GLN A 60 -18.18 5.31 0.20
C GLN A 60 -16.82 5.81 0.73
N HIS A 61 -15.80 4.98 0.63
CA HIS A 61 -14.43 5.39 0.95
C HIS A 61 -13.75 5.96 -0.29
N TYR A 62 -13.17 7.15 -0.16
CA TYR A 62 -12.52 7.86 -1.26
C TYR A 62 -11.03 8.06 -0.95
N SER A 63 -10.20 7.86 -1.96
CA SER A 63 -8.78 8.24 -1.87
C SER A 63 -8.65 9.77 -1.75
N THR A 64 -7.64 10.22 -1.02
CA THR A 64 -7.31 11.65 -0.91
C THR A 64 -6.63 12.22 -2.16
N GLY A 65 -6.43 11.40 -3.18
CA GLY A 65 -5.89 11.81 -4.48
C GLY A 65 -5.79 10.64 -5.45
N ASN A 66 -5.44 10.94 -6.68
CA ASN A 66 -5.37 10.02 -7.81
C ASN A 66 -3.94 9.54 -8.14
N CYS A 67 -3.04 9.61 -7.19
CA CYS A 67 -1.68 9.07 -7.31
C CYS A 67 -1.21 8.50 -5.97
N THR A 68 -0.25 7.58 -6.03
CA THR A 68 0.32 6.88 -4.88
C THR A 68 0.74 7.83 -3.76
N ARG A 69 1.44 8.92 -4.10
CA ARG A 69 1.90 9.92 -3.13
C ARG A 69 0.78 10.47 -2.26
N THR A 70 -0.28 10.98 -2.87
CA THR A 70 -1.38 11.62 -2.16
C THR A 70 -2.31 10.61 -1.49
N GLY A 71 -2.54 9.45 -2.09
CA GLY A 71 -3.35 8.38 -1.52
C GLY A 71 -2.73 7.83 -0.22
N ILE A 72 -1.48 7.40 -0.27
CA ILE A 72 -0.74 6.89 0.90
C ILE A 72 -0.58 7.98 1.96
N PHE A 73 -0.25 9.21 1.55
CA PHE A 73 -0.17 10.34 2.47
C PHE A 73 -1.46 10.51 3.28
N GLY A 74 -2.61 10.55 2.60
CA GLY A 74 -3.89 10.71 3.27
C GLY A 74 -4.24 9.55 4.21
N MET A 75 -3.85 8.32 3.87
CA MET A 75 -4.04 7.17 4.76
C MET A 75 -3.28 7.33 6.08
N PHE A 76 -2.03 7.81 6.05
CA PHE A 76 -1.21 7.91 7.25
C PHE A 76 -1.44 9.20 8.04
N TYR A 77 -1.66 10.34 7.36
CA TYR A 77 -1.75 11.66 8.01
C TYR A 77 -3.18 12.10 8.32
N ALA A 78 -4.19 11.48 7.67
CA ALA A 78 -5.61 11.87 7.75
C ALA A 78 -5.86 13.34 7.35
N ILE A 79 -5.03 13.90 6.45
CA ILE A 79 -5.16 15.23 5.86
C ILE A 79 -4.94 15.17 4.34
N PRO A 80 -5.41 16.18 3.57
CA PRO A 80 -5.25 16.20 2.12
C PRO A 80 -3.79 16.16 1.65
N GLY A 81 -3.55 15.52 0.50
CA GLY A 81 -2.21 15.40 -0.11
C GLY A 81 -1.54 16.72 -0.49
N THR A 82 -2.28 17.83 -0.52
CA THR A 82 -1.74 19.17 -0.75
C THR A 82 -0.73 19.61 0.30
N TYR A 83 -0.77 19.00 1.49
CA TYR A 83 0.19 19.26 2.58
C TYR A 83 1.51 18.49 2.45
N TRP A 84 1.65 17.65 1.44
CA TRP A 84 2.82 16.79 1.24
C TRP A 84 4.15 17.51 1.36
N HIS A 85 4.34 18.59 0.59
CA HIS A 85 5.63 19.30 0.56
C HIS A 85 6.00 19.93 1.90
N GLY A 86 5.03 20.51 2.60
CA GLY A 86 5.28 21.10 3.92
C GLY A 86 5.67 20.06 4.96
N ILE A 87 5.01 18.92 4.96
CA ILE A 87 5.32 17.76 5.81
C ILE A 87 6.70 17.19 5.48
N LEU A 88 7.01 17.01 4.18
CA LEU A 88 8.29 16.46 3.73
C LEU A 88 9.48 17.32 4.16
N VAL A 89 9.41 18.63 3.92
CA VAL A 89 10.48 19.59 4.31
C VAL A 89 10.76 19.57 5.81
N ASN A 90 9.69 19.44 6.61
CA ASN A 90 9.81 19.38 8.06
C ASN A 90 10.16 17.96 8.58
N ARG A 91 10.20 16.96 7.71
CA ARG A 91 10.31 15.52 8.07
C ARG A 91 9.34 15.15 9.19
N GLN A 92 8.15 15.72 9.13
CA GLN A 92 7.11 15.51 10.13
C GLN A 92 6.51 14.11 9.96
N THR A 93 6.53 13.30 11.01
CA THR A 93 5.90 11.97 11.01
C THR A 93 4.40 12.04 11.26
N PRO A 94 3.61 11.05 10.78
CA PRO A 94 2.19 10.97 11.09
C PRO A 94 1.95 10.69 12.57
N VAL A 95 0.94 11.32 13.14
CA VAL A 95 0.50 11.05 14.53
C VAL A 95 0.21 9.56 14.74
N PHE A 96 -0.34 8.89 13.73
CA PHE A 96 -0.58 7.45 13.75
C PHE A 96 0.71 6.66 14.01
N MET A 97 1.78 6.93 13.25
CA MET A 97 3.05 6.25 13.41
C MET A 97 3.72 6.59 14.74
N ASP A 98 3.67 7.84 15.17
CA ASP A 98 4.19 8.26 16.48
C ASP A 98 3.44 7.53 17.62
N ARG A 99 2.12 7.31 17.47
CA ARG A 99 1.34 6.57 18.45
C ARG A 99 1.68 5.08 18.50
N LEU A 100 1.89 4.44 17.34
CA LEU A 100 2.33 3.04 17.30
C LEU A 100 3.67 2.86 18.03
N GLN A 101 4.62 3.76 17.81
CA GLN A 101 5.91 3.73 18.52
C GLN A 101 5.75 3.94 20.01
N ALA A 102 4.92 4.91 20.44
CA ALA A 102 4.63 5.14 21.84
C ALA A 102 3.96 3.94 22.55
N LEU A 103 3.27 3.10 21.81
CA LEU A 103 2.67 1.84 22.28
C LEU A 103 3.58 0.62 22.10
N ASN A 104 4.84 0.83 21.73
CA ASN A 104 5.87 -0.21 21.56
C ASN A 104 5.52 -1.28 20.51
N TYR A 105 4.86 -0.87 19.41
CA TYR A 105 4.61 -1.77 18.29
C TYR A 105 5.90 -2.17 17.56
N ASP A 106 6.00 -3.43 17.17
CA ASP A 106 6.93 -3.84 16.12
C ASP A 106 6.39 -3.35 14.77
N LEU A 107 7.21 -2.56 14.04
CA LEU A 107 6.80 -1.92 12.79
C LEU A 107 7.37 -2.67 11.59
N GLY A 108 6.51 -3.36 10.85
CA GLY A 108 6.82 -4.06 9.61
C GLY A 108 6.31 -3.27 8.39
N ILE A 109 7.23 -2.69 7.62
CA ILE A 109 6.90 -1.92 6.39
C ILE A 109 7.45 -2.69 5.18
N PHE A 110 6.55 -3.20 4.35
CA PHE A 110 6.87 -4.03 3.19
C PHE A 110 6.18 -3.44 1.96
N ALA A 111 6.96 -2.93 1.03
CA ALA A 111 6.48 -2.32 -0.19
C ALA A 111 7.16 -2.92 -1.41
N ALA A 112 6.41 -3.16 -2.48
CA ALA A 112 6.95 -3.52 -3.78
C ALA A 112 7.69 -2.34 -4.41
N ALA A 113 7.04 -1.16 -4.43
CA ALA A 113 7.67 0.07 -4.89
C ALA A 113 8.70 0.59 -3.88
N LYS A 114 9.74 1.28 -4.38
CA LYS A 114 10.75 1.91 -3.52
C LYS A 114 10.13 3.01 -2.66
N LEU A 115 10.39 2.99 -1.35
CA LEU A 115 9.90 4.00 -0.41
C LEU A 115 10.62 5.36 -0.53
N THR A 116 11.62 5.46 -1.39
CA THR A 116 12.35 6.71 -1.67
C THR A 116 11.74 7.53 -2.82
N ASN A 117 10.78 6.95 -3.56
CA ASN A 117 10.08 7.66 -4.64
C ASN A 117 8.63 7.12 -4.78
N PRO A 118 7.64 7.81 -4.22
CA PRO A 118 7.73 9.05 -3.41
C PRO A 118 8.49 8.89 -2.10
N GLU A 119 8.99 10.00 -1.54
CA GLU A 119 9.88 10.08 -0.39
C GLU A 119 9.20 9.69 0.95
N PHE A 120 8.61 8.50 1.01
CA PHE A 120 7.95 7.98 2.23
C PHE A 120 8.94 7.69 3.35
N ASP A 121 10.20 7.38 3.01
CA ASP A 121 11.30 7.21 3.94
C ASP A 121 11.62 8.50 4.73
N GLN A 122 11.28 9.67 4.17
CA GLN A 122 11.58 10.97 4.77
C GLN A 122 10.38 11.60 5.52
N ASN A 123 9.21 10.98 5.46
CA ASN A 123 8.01 11.47 6.16
C ASN A 123 7.26 10.33 6.87
N VAL A 124 6.45 9.54 6.15
CA VAL A 124 5.62 8.47 6.75
C VAL A 124 6.44 7.52 7.61
N CYS A 125 7.61 7.10 7.11
CA CYS A 125 8.47 6.10 7.71
C CYS A 125 9.76 6.69 8.32
N ALA A 126 9.87 8.01 8.43
CA ALA A 126 11.13 8.69 8.82
C ALA A 126 11.71 8.24 10.17
N LYS A 127 10.88 7.72 11.07
CA LYS A 127 11.29 7.21 12.39
C LYS A 127 11.22 5.68 12.49
N VAL A 128 10.95 4.96 11.40
CA VAL A 128 10.93 3.50 11.43
C VAL A 128 12.35 2.96 11.50
N PRO A 129 12.74 2.23 12.54
CA PRO A 129 14.08 1.69 12.64
C PRO A 129 14.31 0.60 11.61
N ASN A 130 15.51 0.55 11.02
CA ASN A 130 15.91 -0.45 10.02
C ASN A 130 14.91 -0.57 8.86
N LEU A 131 14.40 0.57 8.39
CA LEU A 131 13.42 0.63 7.32
C LEU A 131 13.90 -0.11 6.07
N ARG A 132 13.10 -1.06 5.62
CA ARG A 132 13.30 -1.77 4.36
C ARG A 132 12.82 -0.89 3.21
N ILE A 133 13.73 -0.47 2.35
CA ILE A 133 13.46 0.53 1.29
C ILE A 133 12.79 -0.11 0.07
N SER A 134 13.10 -1.36 -0.24
CA SER A 134 12.58 -2.06 -1.42
C SER A 134 12.50 -3.55 -1.21
N SER A 135 11.67 -4.22 -2.00
CA SER A 135 11.62 -5.68 -2.12
C SER A 135 12.64 -6.19 -3.15
N GLU A 136 12.94 -7.48 -3.11
CA GLU A 136 13.66 -8.17 -4.15
C GLU A 136 12.69 -8.65 -5.23
N GLY A 137 13.06 -8.46 -6.49
CA GLY A 137 12.26 -8.86 -7.66
C GLY A 137 12.66 -8.08 -8.90
N SER A 138 12.38 -8.64 -10.08
CA SER A 138 12.70 -8.04 -11.39
C SER A 138 11.48 -7.42 -12.08
N SER A 139 10.28 -7.61 -11.55
CA SER A 139 9.03 -7.07 -12.07
C SER A 139 8.11 -6.70 -10.91
N PRO A 140 7.05 -5.89 -11.12
CA PRO A 140 6.07 -5.58 -10.08
C PRO A 140 5.50 -6.84 -9.40
N ALA A 141 5.14 -7.85 -10.18
CA ALA A 141 4.65 -9.13 -9.65
C ALA A 141 5.71 -9.89 -8.83
N GLY A 142 6.98 -9.87 -9.27
CA GLY A 142 8.09 -10.46 -8.54
C GLY A 142 8.36 -9.74 -7.22
N LEU A 143 8.29 -8.40 -7.21
CA LEU A 143 8.41 -7.58 -6.00
C LEU A 143 7.29 -7.86 -5.01
N ASP A 144 6.06 -8.11 -5.49
CA ASP A 144 4.91 -8.48 -4.67
C ASP A 144 5.09 -9.85 -3.98
N VAL A 145 5.69 -10.83 -4.66
CA VAL A 145 6.10 -12.10 -4.03
C VAL A 145 7.15 -11.82 -2.95
N GLY A 146 8.21 -11.09 -3.30
CA GLY A 146 9.30 -10.78 -2.37
C GLY A 146 8.81 -10.12 -1.09
N LEU A 147 7.95 -9.10 -1.18
CA LEU A 147 7.39 -8.45 0.00
C LEU A 147 6.56 -9.41 0.85
N THR A 148 5.79 -10.30 0.21
CA THR A 148 4.94 -11.27 0.92
C THR A 148 5.79 -12.27 1.70
N GLU A 149 6.83 -12.81 1.08
CA GLU A 149 7.75 -13.76 1.72
C GLU A 149 8.54 -13.13 2.86
N ASP A 150 9.03 -11.91 2.67
CA ASP A 150 9.72 -11.16 3.70
C ASP A 150 8.81 -10.82 4.88
N TRP A 151 7.55 -10.45 4.62
CA TRP A 151 6.58 -10.22 5.69
C TRP A 151 6.28 -11.51 6.46
N LEU A 152 6.05 -12.63 5.78
CA LEU A 152 5.80 -13.94 6.43
C LEU A 152 6.96 -14.32 7.34
N LYS A 153 8.20 -14.16 6.86
CA LYS A 153 9.42 -14.42 7.64
C LYS A 153 9.50 -13.49 8.86
N TRP A 154 9.36 -12.19 8.65
CA TRP A 154 9.40 -11.20 9.73
C TRP A 154 8.30 -11.45 10.76
N TYR A 155 7.06 -11.67 10.33
CA TYR A 155 5.93 -11.89 11.22
C TYR A 155 6.05 -13.18 12.01
N GLY A 156 6.62 -14.21 11.41
CA GLY A 156 6.90 -15.50 12.08
C GLY A 156 8.01 -15.42 13.15
N GLN A 157 8.97 -14.52 12.97
CA GLN A 157 10.16 -14.38 13.83
C GLN A 157 10.04 -13.25 14.86
N ARG A 158 8.98 -12.40 14.78
CA ARG A 158 8.82 -11.25 15.66
C ARG A 158 8.63 -11.63 17.13
N ASP A 159 8.91 -10.71 18.03
CA ASP A 159 8.59 -10.82 19.45
C ASP A 159 7.06 -10.76 19.64
N ARG A 160 6.46 -11.89 20.00
CA ARG A 160 5.01 -11.99 20.20
C ARG A 160 4.50 -11.33 21.48
N SER A 161 5.39 -10.87 22.35
CA SER A 161 5.02 -10.08 23.54
C SER A 161 4.64 -8.64 23.18
N LYS A 162 5.01 -8.19 21.98
CA LYS A 162 4.70 -6.86 21.45
C LYS A 162 3.59 -6.92 20.42
N PRO A 163 2.74 -5.89 20.34
CA PRO A 163 1.82 -5.75 19.22
C PRO A 163 2.60 -5.43 17.92
N ALA A 164 2.06 -5.85 16.78
CA ALA A 164 2.67 -5.59 15.49
C ALA A 164 1.80 -4.70 14.62
N PHE A 165 2.43 -3.77 13.91
CA PHE A 165 1.84 -3.09 12.76
C PHE A 165 2.53 -3.57 11.50
N SER A 166 1.74 -4.08 10.54
CA SER A 166 2.22 -4.48 9.22
C SER A 166 1.59 -3.60 8.16
N PHE A 167 2.42 -3.02 7.31
CA PHE A 167 2.01 -2.31 6.09
C PHE A 167 2.56 -3.08 4.90
N LEU A 168 1.66 -3.70 4.12
CA LEU A 168 1.97 -4.44 2.90
C LEU A 168 1.43 -3.66 1.72
N PHE A 169 2.33 -3.19 0.86
CA PHE A 169 1.97 -2.35 -0.28
C PHE A 169 2.33 -3.03 -1.59
N TYR A 170 1.30 -3.59 -2.24
CA TYR A 170 1.36 -4.33 -3.49
C TYR A 170 1.27 -3.41 -4.70
N ASP A 171 2.01 -3.71 -5.77
CA ASP A 171 2.16 -2.84 -6.94
C ASP A 171 1.84 -3.52 -8.29
N ALA A 172 1.68 -4.83 -8.35
CA ALA A 172 1.43 -5.53 -9.61
C ALA A 172 0.25 -4.98 -10.44
N PRO A 173 -0.91 -4.56 -9.87
CA PRO A 173 -2.00 -3.99 -10.64
C PRO A 173 -1.68 -2.63 -11.27
N HIS A 174 -0.78 -1.85 -10.68
CA HIS A 174 -0.29 -0.59 -11.26
C HIS A 174 0.43 -0.84 -12.59
N GLY A 175 1.21 -1.92 -12.67
CA GLY A 175 1.92 -2.36 -13.87
C GLY A 175 1.13 -3.32 -14.78
N TYR A 176 -0.11 -3.69 -14.43
CA TYR A 176 -0.87 -4.75 -15.11
C TYR A 176 -0.06 -6.06 -15.19
N ASP A 177 0.73 -6.34 -14.15
CA ASP A 177 1.74 -7.38 -14.14
C ASP A 177 1.32 -8.63 -13.34
N PHE A 178 1.77 -9.77 -13.78
CA PHE A 178 1.62 -11.08 -13.14
C PHE A 178 2.64 -12.05 -13.73
N PRO A 179 3.01 -13.14 -13.04
CA PRO A 179 4.00 -14.08 -13.54
C PRO A 179 3.61 -14.73 -14.87
N GLU A 180 4.59 -15.00 -15.72
CA GLU A 180 4.37 -15.78 -16.93
C GLU A 180 3.75 -17.14 -16.58
N GLY A 181 2.76 -17.56 -17.37
CA GLY A 181 2.03 -18.81 -17.15
C GLY A 181 1.01 -18.75 -16.00
N TYR A 182 0.76 -17.59 -15.39
CA TYR A 182 -0.30 -17.45 -14.40
C TYR A 182 -1.67 -17.77 -15.01
N LYS A 183 -2.36 -18.73 -14.42
CA LYS A 183 -3.68 -19.16 -14.91
C LYS A 183 -4.75 -18.15 -14.53
N THR A 184 -5.50 -17.68 -15.52
CA THR A 184 -6.58 -16.71 -15.34
C THR A 184 -7.82 -17.13 -16.13
N GLN A 185 -8.97 -16.70 -15.66
CA GLN A 185 -10.27 -16.81 -16.37
C GLN A 185 -10.60 -15.54 -17.18
N PHE A 186 -9.83 -14.47 -17.03
CA PHE A 186 -10.10 -13.18 -17.68
C PHE A 186 -9.48 -13.13 -19.08
N LEU A 187 -10.11 -13.83 -20.01
CA LEU A 187 -9.67 -13.94 -21.41
C LEU A 187 -10.77 -13.47 -22.36
N PRO A 188 -10.43 -12.99 -23.57
CA PRO A 188 -9.08 -12.67 -24.02
C PRO A 188 -8.49 -11.44 -23.34
N MET A 189 -7.15 -11.31 -23.36
CA MET A 189 -6.45 -10.16 -22.79
C MET A 189 -5.24 -9.76 -23.63
N LEU A 190 -4.73 -8.53 -23.44
CA LEU A 190 -3.46 -8.11 -24.03
C LEU A 190 -2.31 -8.98 -23.53
N LYS A 191 -1.40 -9.38 -24.42
CA LYS A 191 -0.17 -10.10 -24.03
C LYS A 191 0.77 -9.20 -23.24
N GLU A 192 0.85 -7.93 -23.61
CA GLU A 192 1.67 -6.88 -22.97
C GLU A 192 0.93 -5.54 -23.05
N VAL A 193 1.22 -4.63 -22.14
CA VAL A 193 0.72 -3.25 -22.20
C VAL A 193 1.78 -2.39 -22.86
N ASN A 194 1.52 -1.97 -24.10
CA ASN A 194 2.35 -1.01 -24.84
C ASN A 194 1.50 0.22 -25.14
N TYR A 195 1.66 1.25 -24.32
CA TYR A 195 0.86 2.49 -24.43
C TYR A 195 1.01 3.19 -25.79
N LEU A 196 2.14 3.00 -26.50
CA LEU A 196 2.37 3.58 -27.83
C LEU A 196 1.53 2.89 -28.92
N LYS A 197 1.08 1.66 -28.68
CA LYS A 197 0.24 0.90 -29.60
C LYS A 197 -1.25 1.01 -29.31
N LEU A 198 -1.63 1.56 -28.15
CA LEU A 198 -3.05 1.76 -27.80
C LEU A 198 -3.61 2.95 -28.58
N ASN A 199 -4.78 2.77 -29.14
CA ASN A 199 -5.52 3.79 -29.87
C ASN A 199 -7.04 3.62 -29.63
N ASN A 200 -7.86 4.48 -30.23
CA ASN A 200 -9.31 4.47 -30.05
C ASN A 200 -10.02 3.22 -30.61
N GLU A 201 -9.34 2.41 -31.41
CA GLU A 201 -9.85 1.15 -31.97
C GLU A 201 -9.49 -0.05 -31.10
N THR A 202 -8.59 0.14 -30.13
CA THR A 202 -8.19 -0.93 -29.20
C THR A 202 -9.35 -1.27 -28.28
N ASP A 203 -9.80 -2.54 -28.29
CA ASP A 203 -10.85 -2.99 -27.39
C ASP A 203 -10.38 -2.85 -25.91
N PRO A 204 -11.00 -1.95 -25.12
CA PRO A 204 -10.60 -1.72 -23.74
C PRO A 204 -10.80 -2.96 -22.83
N SER A 205 -11.65 -3.90 -23.24
CA SER A 205 -11.89 -5.13 -22.48
C SER A 205 -10.63 -6.00 -22.36
N LEU A 206 -9.79 -5.99 -23.40
CA LEU A 206 -8.54 -6.74 -23.41
C LEU A 206 -7.54 -6.23 -22.33
N MET A 207 -7.45 -4.92 -22.20
CA MET A 207 -6.63 -4.28 -21.16
C MET A 207 -7.23 -4.50 -19.77
N PHE A 208 -8.56 -4.37 -19.66
CA PHE A 208 -9.26 -4.58 -18.39
C PHE A 208 -9.17 -6.04 -17.91
N ASN A 209 -9.22 -7.01 -18.82
CA ASN A 209 -9.01 -8.42 -18.47
C ASN A 209 -7.58 -8.67 -17.97
N ARG A 210 -6.58 -8.03 -18.58
CA ARG A 210 -5.21 -8.08 -18.07
C ARG A 210 -5.09 -7.46 -16.67
N TYR A 211 -5.72 -6.32 -16.46
CA TYR A 211 -5.79 -5.68 -15.15
C TYR A 211 -6.47 -6.58 -14.09
N LYS A 212 -7.64 -7.16 -14.41
CA LYS A 212 -8.30 -8.12 -13.50
C LYS A 212 -7.41 -9.30 -13.16
N THR A 213 -6.63 -9.79 -14.12
CA THR A 213 -5.65 -10.86 -13.88
C THR A 213 -4.59 -10.45 -12.87
N SER A 214 -4.06 -9.23 -12.94
CA SER A 214 -3.08 -8.72 -11.99
C SER A 214 -3.66 -8.54 -10.58
N VAL A 215 -4.91 -8.06 -10.47
CA VAL A 215 -5.62 -7.99 -9.18
C VAL A 215 -5.85 -9.38 -8.58
N HIS A 216 -6.31 -10.34 -9.41
CA HIS A 216 -6.51 -11.73 -8.98
C HIS A 216 -5.20 -12.38 -8.52
N TYR A 217 -4.09 -12.03 -9.18
CA TYR A 217 -2.77 -12.49 -8.78
C TYR A 217 -2.40 -11.97 -7.38
N VAL A 218 -2.53 -10.66 -7.10
CA VAL A 218 -2.28 -10.10 -5.76
C VAL A 218 -3.21 -10.73 -4.73
N ASP A 219 -4.49 -10.94 -5.05
CA ASP A 219 -5.44 -11.62 -4.17
C ASP A 219 -4.97 -13.04 -3.80
N SER A 220 -4.28 -13.74 -4.70
CA SER A 220 -3.69 -15.05 -4.42
C SER A 220 -2.50 -14.99 -3.45
N LEU A 221 -1.76 -13.88 -3.42
CA LEU A 221 -0.70 -13.63 -2.44
C LEU A 221 -1.29 -13.31 -1.05
N VAL A 222 -2.35 -12.53 -1.01
CA VAL A 222 -3.06 -12.19 0.26
C VAL A 222 -3.65 -13.43 0.94
N LYS A 223 -3.93 -14.49 0.19
CA LYS A 223 -4.38 -15.78 0.74
C LYS A 223 -3.33 -16.48 1.60
N ARG A 224 -2.05 -16.23 1.39
CA ARG A 224 -0.90 -16.87 2.06
C ARG A 224 -0.79 -16.47 3.51
#